data_53060b81915daaf7943135425cdaf8ce
#
_entry.id   53060b81915daaf7943135425cdaf8ce
#
_cell.length_a   1.000
_cell.length_b   1.000
_cell.length_c   1.000
_cell.angle_alpha   90.00
_cell.angle_beta   90.00
_cell.angle_gamma   90.00
#
_symmetry.space_group_name_H-M   'P 1'
#
loop_
_entity.id
_entity.type
_entity.pdbx_description
1 polymer ?
#
loop_
_entity_poly.entity_id
_entity_poly.type
_entity_poly.pdbx_seq_one_letter_code
_entity_poly.pdbx_strand_id
1 'polypeptide(L)'
;MPPRLGLLSYVVDSMRRGKAEDLQLIPVSIAYDQIHDVPDYAREAQGKDKERESLGWLLRAVRSLRRRYGDIHVRFGEPVSARAALGSAEDADEESVDLQKLAFEVMYRIGQVTPITPIALVSLALLALHGTATSVERLAEETTRMVEFARAGVCL
;
A
#
# COMPACT_ATOMS: atom_id res chain seq x y z
N MET A 1 -3.66 -11.29 3.29
CA MET A 1 -4.59 -11.65 2.18
C MET A 1 -3.73 -12.17 1.04
N PRO A 2 -4.00 -13.35 0.46
CA PRO A 2 -3.19 -13.87 -0.64
C PRO A 2 -3.35 -12.97 -1.88
N PRO A 3 -2.30 -12.86 -2.72
CA PRO A 3 -2.35 -12.05 -3.93
C PRO A 3 -3.37 -12.60 -4.93
N ARG A 4 -4.07 -11.69 -5.60
CA ARG A 4 -4.96 -12.07 -6.70
C ARG A 4 -4.13 -12.17 -7.98
N LEU A 5 -3.98 -13.37 -8.51
CA LEU A 5 -3.06 -13.68 -9.61
C LEU A 5 -3.56 -13.27 -11.01
N GLY A 6 -4.85 -12.93 -11.19
CA GLY A 6 -5.48 -12.77 -12.49
C GLY A 6 -4.69 -11.92 -13.50
N LEU A 7 -4.35 -10.66 -13.16
CA LEU A 7 -3.60 -9.81 -14.08
C LEU A 7 -2.16 -10.30 -14.28
N LEU A 8 -1.52 -10.78 -13.21
CA LEU A 8 -0.16 -11.29 -13.28
C LEU A 8 -0.06 -12.53 -14.17
N SER A 9 -1.03 -13.46 -14.08
CA SER A 9 -1.06 -14.65 -14.94
C SER A 9 -1.14 -14.26 -16.42
N TYR A 10 -2.02 -13.32 -16.80
CA TYR A 10 -2.12 -12.88 -18.19
C TYR A 10 -0.81 -12.30 -18.74
N VAL A 11 -0.10 -11.52 -17.92
CA VAL A 11 1.17 -10.90 -18.30
C VAL A 11 2.26 -11.96 -18.45
N VAL A 12 2.34 -12.90 -17.51
CA VAL A 12 3.28 -14.05 -17.54
C VAL A 12 3.00 -14.97 -18.74
N ASP A 13 1.72 -15.30 -19.01
CA ASP A 13 1.32 -16.11 -20.15
C ASP A 13 1.72 -15.44 -21.48
N SER A 14 1.65 -14.12 -21.55
CA SER A 14 2.09 -13.36 -22.72
C SER A 14 3.60 -13.53 -22.97
N MET A 15 4.41 -13.50 -21.92
CA MET A 15 5.86 -13.77 -21.98
C MET A 15 6.11 -15.23 -22.44
N ARG A 16 5.43 -16.22 -21.82
CA ARG A 16 5.58 -17.63 -22.16
C ARG A 16 5.22 -17.96 -23.61
N ARG A 17 4.26 -17.22 -24.18
CA ARG A 17 3.90 -17.30 -25.62
C ARG A 17 4.92 -16.61 -26.54
N GLY A 18 6.05 -16.16 -26.01
CA GLY A 18 7.14 -15.58 -26.78
C GLY A 18 6.90 -14.13 -27.24
N LYS A 19 5.92 -13.41 -26.67
CA LYS A 19 5.67 -12.00 -27.01
C LYS A 19 6.68 -11.04 -26.38
N ALA A 20 7.39 -11.48 -25.34
CA ALA A 20 8.49 -10.78 -24.71
C ALA A 20 9.53 -11.78 -24.24
N GLU A 21 10.81 -11.38 -24.27
CA GLU A 21 11.90 -12.25 -23.78
C GLU A 21 11.89 -12.38 -22.27
N ASP A 22 11.60 -11.29 -21.56
CA ASP A 22 11.46 -11.24 -20.10
C ASP A 22 10.46 -10.13 -19.71
N LEU A 23 9.99 -10.19 -18.49
CA LEU A 23 9.16 -9.18 -17.84
C LEU A 23 9.84 -8.71 -16.58
N GLN A 24 10.14 -7.41 -16.53
CA GLN A 24 10.66 -6.77 -15.34
C GLN A 24 9.50 -6.23 -14.50
N LEU A 25 9.22 -6.85 -13.37
CA LEU A 25 8.20 -6.41 -12.41
C LEU A 25 8.85 -5.45 -11.43
N ILE A 26 8.45 -4.19 -11.48
CA ILE A 26 8.99 -3.15 -10.59
C ILE A 26 8.05 -2.98 -9.40
N PRO A 27 8.48 -3.34 -8.17
CA PRO A 27 7.71 -3.08 -6.97
C PRO A 27 7.58 -1.58 -6.73
N VAL A 28 6.36 -1.08 -6.58
CA VAL A 28 6.11 0.34 -6.30
C VAL A 28 5.22 0.47 -5.08
N SER A 29 5.63 1.28 -4.12
CA SER A 29 4.82 1.68 -2.97
C SER A 29 4.45 3.14 -3.06
N ILE A 30 3.17 3.44 -2.81
CA ILE A 30 2.63 4.79 -2.74
C ILE A 30 2.00 4.97 -1.36
N ALA A 31 2.54 5.89 -0.56
CA ALA A 31 2.00 6.23 0.74
C ALA A 31 1.63 7.72 0.79
N TYR A 32 0.51 8.03 1.41
CA TYR A 32 0.00 9.38 1.58
C TYR A 32 0.06 9.76 3.05
N ASP A 33 0.51 10.98 3.36
CA ASP A 33 0.44 11.50 4.74
C ASP A 33 -1.01 11.75 5.16
N GLN A 34 -1.85 12.19 4.21
CA GLN A 34 -3.28 12.37 4.45
C GLN A 34 -4.10 11.84 3.29
N ILE A 35 -5.17 11.13 3.59
CA ILE A 35 -6.16 10.71 2.60
C ILE A 35 -7.27 11.78 2.56
N HIS A 36 -7.50 12.33 1.38
CA HIS A 36 -8.43 13.44 1.14
C HIS A 36 -9.87 13.12 1.53
N ASP A 37 -10.27 11.88 1.29
CA ASP A 37 -11.67 11.45 1.34
C ASP A 37 -12.12 10.95 2.72
N VAL A 38 -11.22 10.93 3.72
CA VAL A 38 -11.56 10.44 5.08
C VAL A 38 -12.76 11.17 5.70
N PRO A 39 -12.89 12.52 5.60
CA PRO A 39 -14.07 13.21 6.12
C PRO A 39 -15.38 12.81 5.40
N ASP A 40 -15.31 12.51 4.11
CA ASP A 40 -16.46 12.13 3.30
C ASP A 40 -16.87 10.68 3.60
N TYR A 41 -15.91 9.75 3.72
CA TYR A 41 -16.14 8.39 4.21
C TYR A 41 -16.74 8.37 5.62
N ALA A 42 -16.26 9.22 6.52
CA ALA A 42 -16.80 9.31 7.87
C ALA A 42 -18.26 9.79 7.87
N ARG A 43 -18.64 10.70 6.97
CA ARG A 43 -20.02 11.16 6.79
C ARG A 43 -20.91 10.09 6.17
N GLU A 44 -20.42 9.38 5.16
CA GLU A 44 -21.14 8.26 4.54
C GLU A 44 -21.37 7.13 5.56
N ALA A 45 -20.38 6.82 6.38
CA ALA A 45 -20.51 5.83 7.46
C ALA A 45 -21.54 6.22 8.53
N GLN A 46 -21.81 7.52 8.70
CA GLN A 46 -22.85 8.06 9.59
C GLN A 46 -24.24 8.16 8.92
N GLY A 47 -24.40 7.60 7.69
CA GLY A 47 -25.68 7.58 6.98
C GLY A 47 -26.11 8.92 6.40
N LYS A 48 -25.18 9.85 6.17
CA LYS A 48 -25.50 11.12 5.48
C LYS A 48 -25.44 10.90 3.97
N ASP A 49 -26.50 11.32 3.28
CA ASP A 49 -26.59 11.28 1.82
C ASP A 49 -25.44 12.06 1.16
N LYS A 50 -25.01 11.56 -0.02
CA LYS A 50 -24.06 12.27 -0.88
C LYS A 50 -24.58 13.67 -1.19
N GLU A 51 -23.78 14.68 -0.87
CA GLU A 51 -24.10 16.06 -1.28
C GLU A 51 -24.23 16.12 -2.81
N ARG A 52 -25.37 16.68 -3.29
CA ARG A 52 -25.57 16.91 -4.72
C ARG A 52 -24.52 17.90 -5.22
N GLU A 53 -23.95 17.61 -6.39
CA GLU A 53 -23.04 18.50 -7.09
C GLU A 53 -23.73 19.84 -7.34
N SER A 54 -23.33 20.87 -6.59
CA SER A 54 -23.84 22.23 -6.68
C SER A 54 -22.69 23.20 -6.94
N LEU A 55 -22.99 24.40 -7.41
CA LEU A 55 -21.98 25.47 -7.56
C LEU A 55 -21.25 25.75 -6.24
N GLY A 56 -21.94 25.64 -5.12
CA GLY A 56 -21.34 25.74 -3.78
C GLY A 56 -20.36 24.60 -3.47
N TRP A 57 -20.62 23.38 -3.98
CA TRP A 57 -19.68 22.25 -3.90
C TRP A 57 -18.43 22.55 -4.74
N LEU A 58 -18.58 23.05 -5.97
CA LEU A 58 -17.46 23.40 -6.85
C LEU A 58 -16.54 24.46 -6.22
N LEU A 59 -17.12 25.52 -5.63
CA LEU A 59 -16.34 26.55 -4.92
C LEU A 59 -15.60 25.99 -3.70
N ARG A 60 -16.21 25.07 -2.96
CA ARG A 60 -15.57 24.34 -1.85
C ARG A 60 -14.45 23.45 -2.35
N ALA A 61 -14.65 22.71 -3.45
CA ALA A 61 -13.65 21.86 -4.07
C ALA A 61 -12.43 22.69 -4.53
N VAL A 62 -12.65 23.83 -5.21
CA VAL A 62 -11.56 24.74 -5.60
C VAL A 62 -10.81 25.31 -4.38
N ARG A 63 -11.54 25.64 -3.30
CA ARG A 63 -10.90 26.10 -2.06
C ARG A 63 -10.14 25.00 -1.34
N SER A 64 -10.57 23.75 -1.46
CA SER A 64 -9.87 22.59 -0.89
C SER A 64 -8.54 22.32 -1.60
N LEU A 65 -8.42 22.59 -2.90
CA LEU A 65 -7.17 22.47 -3.66
C LEU A 65 -6.03 23.37 -3.14
N ARG A 66 -6.35 24.39 -2.35
CA ARG A 66 -5.35 25.26 -1.70
C ARG A 66 -4.86 24.71 -0.33
N ARG A 67 -5.47 23.62 0.17
CA ARG A 67 -5.01 23.00 1.42
C ARG A 67 -3.80 22.13 1.12
N ARG A 68 -2.81 22.21 1.98
CA ARG A 68 -1.68 21.27 1.95
C ARG A 68 -2.15 19.96 2.59
N TYR A 69 -2.15 18.90 1.81
CA TYR A 69 -2.57 17.55 2.24
C TYR A 69 -1.41 16.65 2.67
N GLY A 70 -0.25 17.24 2.98
CA GLY A 70 0.97 16.48 3.26
C GLY A 70 1.67 16.04 1.99
N ASP A 71 2.58 15.09 2.14
CA ASP A 71 3.39 14.57 1.07
C ASP A 71 2.86 13.24 0.54
N ILE A 72 3.17 12.97 -0.72
CA ILE A 72 2.95 11.67 -1.36
C ILE A 72 4.31 11.03 -1.54
N HIS A 73 4.53 9.90 -0.88
CA HIS A 73 5.76 9.13 -0.96
C HIS A 73 5.60 8.05 -2.01
N VAL A 74 6.36 8.15 -3.11
CA VAL A 74 6.44 7.11 -4.14
C VAL A 74 7.83 6.49 -4.07
N ARG A 75 7.90 5.19 -3.82
CA ARG A 75 9.15 4.45 -3.74
C ARG A 75 9.14 3.28 -4.71
N PHE A 76 10.26 3.10 -5.40
CA PHE A 76 10.47 2.01 -6.33
C PHE A 76 11.47 1.03 -5.71
N GLY A 77 11.15 -0.26 -5.80
CA GLY A 77 12.05 -1.34 -5.39
C GLY A 77 12.87 -1.88 -6.55
N GLU A 78 13.78 -2.80 -6.23
CA GLU A 78 14.56 -3.51 -7.24
C GLU A 78 13.67 -4.32 -8.17
N PRO A 79 13.88 -4.26 -9.50
CA PRO A 79 13.11 -5.04 -10.44
C PRO A 79 13.24 -6.55 -10.20
N VAL A 80 12.16 -7.28 -10.45
CA VAL A 80 12.12 -8.74 -10.41
C VAL A 80 11.94 -9.26 -11.83
N SER A 81 12.90 -10.03 -12.33
CA SER A 81 12.77 -10.74 -13.60
C SER A 81 11.79 -11.90 -13.43
N ALA A 82 10.69 -11.87 -14.18
CA ALA A 82 9.71 -12.95 -14.16
C ALA A 82 10.31 -14.26 -14.73
N ARG A 83 11.14 -14.16 -15.77
CA ARG A 83 11.84 -15.31 -16.36
C ARG A 83 12.76 -15.99 -15.34
N ALA A 84 13.55 -15.20 -14.61
CA ALA A 84 14.47 -15.75 -13.62
C ALA A 84 13.73 -16.38 -12.41
N ALA A 85 12.58 -15.81 -12.02
CA ALA A 85 11.79 -16.29 -10.89
C ALA A 85 10.92 -17.51 -11.21
N LEU A 86 10.44 -17.64 -12.46
CA LEU A 86 9.54 -18.73 -12.87
C LEU A 86 10.30 -19.98 -13.34
N GLY A 87 11.58 -19.85 -13.70
CA GLY A 87 12.34 -21.00 -14.25
C GLY A 87 11.70 -21.60 -15.51
N SER A 88 12.00 -22.88 -15.75
CA SER A 88 11.40 -23.72 -16.78
C SER A 88 10.47 -24.74 -16.10
N ALA A 89 9.25 -24.34 -15.76
CA ALA A 89 8.26 -25.27 -15.24
C ALA A 89 7.83 -26.25 -16.34
N GLU A 90 7.89 -27.55 -16.08
CA GLU A 90 7.51 -28.59 -17.03
C GLU A 90 6.04 -29.01 -16.87
N ASP A 91 5.46 -28.80 -15.67
CA ASP A 91 4.08 -29.20 -15.33
C ASP A 91 3.19 -28.01 -14.93
N ALA A 92 1.88 -28.11 -15.22
CA ALA A 92 0.90 -27.06 -14.89
C ALA A 92 0.74 -26.79 -13.39
N ASP A 93 0.97 -27.79 -12.55
CA ASP A 93 0.93 -27.64 -11.09
C ASP A 93 2.14 -26.85 -10.57
N GLU A 94 3.32 -27.13 -11.10
CA GLU A 94 4.55 -26.37 -10.82
C GLU A 94 4.39 -24.90 -11.28
N GLU A 95 3.79 -24.70 -12.46
CA GLU A 95 3.50 -23.38 -13.02
C GLU A 95 2.66 -22.52 -12.07
N SER A 96 1.61 -23.10 -11.49
CA SER A 96 0.74 -22.41 -10.53
C SER A 96 1.49 -22.03 -9.26
N VAL A 97 2.33 -22.89 -8.74
CA VAL A 97 3.15 -22.66 -7.54
C VAL A 97 4.18 -21.57 -7.80
N ASP A 98 4.84 -21.60 -8.95
CA ASP A 98 5.86 -20.60 -9.30
C ASP A 98 5.27 -19.22 -9.51
N LEU A 99 4.08 -19.12 -10.11
CA LEU A 99 3.35 -17.86 -10.21
C LEU A 99 2.98 -17.29 -8.83
N GLN A 100 2.62 -18.15 -7.88
CA GLN A 100 2.35 -17.73 -6.50
C GLN A 100 3.62 -17.24 -5.80
N LYS A 101 4.75 -17.92 -5.99
CA LYS A 101 6.05 -17.49 -5.45
C LYS A 101 6.46 -16.14 -6.02
N LEU A 102 6.34 -15.95 -7.34
CA LEU A 102 6.61 -14.67 -8.00
C LEU A 102 5.74 -13.54 -7.42
N ALA A 103 4.44 -13.78 -7.28
CA ALA A 103 3.52 -12.81 -6.71
C ALA A 103 3.89 -12.46 -5.26
N PHE A 104 4.26 -13.46 -4.47
CA PHE A 104 4.70 -13.27 -3.09
C PHE A 104 6.00 -12.46 -3.02
N GLU A 105 6.98 -12.77 -3.87
CA GLU A 105 8.25 -12.03 -3.95
C GLU A 105 8.03 -10.56 -4.29
N VAL A 106 7.18 -10.27 -5.28
CA VAL A 106 6.82 -8.87 -5.63
C VAL A 106 6.14 -8.17 -4.46
N MET A 107 5.19 -8.82 -3.79
CA MET A 107 4.51 -8.25 -2.62
C MET A 107 5.48 -8.00 -1.46
N TYR A 108 6.40 -8.93 -1.21
CA TYR A 108 7.43 -8.79 -0.18
C TYR A 108 8.32 -7.58 -0.46
N ARG A 109 8.78 -7.41 -1.69
CA ARG A 109 9.59 -6.24 -2.10
C ARG A 109 8.82 -4.93 -2.06
N ILE A 110 7.51 -4.93 -2.38
CA ILE A 110 6.66 -3.75 -2.15
C ILE A 110 6.64 -3.40 -0.66
N GLY A 111 6.50 -4.40 0.22
CA GLY A 111 6.55 -4.19 1.66
C GLY A 111 7.87 -3.57 2.12
N GLN A 112 9.00 -4.04 1.58
CA GLN A 112 10.33 -3.52 1.94
C GLN A 112 10.54 -2.05 1.57
N VAL A 113 9.94 -1.58 0.47
CA VAL A 113 10.04 -0.18 0.04
C VAL A 113 8.91 0.70 0.58
N THR A 114 7.93 0.12 1.26
CA THR A 114 6.83 0.88 1.84
C THR A 114 7.32 1.73 3.02
N PRO A 115 7.20 3.07 2.95
CA PRO A 115 7.66 3.92 4.03
C PRO A 115 6.75 3.80 5.26
N ILE A 116 7.36 3.77 6.43
CA ILE A 116 6.63 3.92 7.69
C ILE A 116 6.52 5.42 7.94
N THR A 117 5.32 5.97 7.76
CA THR A 117 5.07 7.41 7.94
C THR A 117 4.78 7.73 9.42
N PRO A 118 5.09 8.95 9.91
CA PRO A 118 4.75 9.36 11.27
C PRO A 118 3.25 9.21 11.58
N ILE A 119 2.39 9.53 10.60
CA ILE A 119 0.94 9.41 10.78
C ILE A 119 0.51 7.96 10.97
N ALA A 120 1.13 7.01 10.26
CA ALA A 120 0.85 5.59 10.42
C ALA A 120 1.23 5.10 11.83
N LEU A 121 2.38 5.54 12.36
CA LEU A 121 2.82 5.18 13.70
C LEU A 121 1.89 5.74 14.78
N VAL A 122 1.53 7.01 14.68
CA VAL A 122 0.59 7.65 15.64
C VAL A 122 -0.78 6.98 15.56
N SER A 123 -1.28 6.68 14.35
CA SER A 123 -2.55 5.98 14.17
C SER A 123 -2.52 4.58 14.78
N LEU A 124 -1.43 3.85 14.59
CA LEU A 124 -1.25 2.52 15.18
C LEU A 124 -1.19 2.59 16.71
N ALA A 125 -0.49 3.58 17.28
CA ALA A 125 -0.44 3.82 18.71
C ALA A 125 -1.82 4.12 19.30
N LEU A 126 -2.62 4.95 18.62
CA LEU A 126 -4.00 5.23 19.02
C LEU A 126 -4.88 3.98 18.99
N LEU A 127 -4.74 3.14 17.97
CA LEU A 127 -5.46 1.87 17.87
C LEU A 127 -5.03 0.90 18.97
N ALA A 128 -3.76 0.82 19.30
CA ALA A 128 -3.24 -0.03 20.37
C ALA A 128 -3.77 0.37 21.76
N LEU A 129 -4.11 1.64 21.96
CA LEU A 129 -4.71 2.16 23.19
C LEU A 129 -6.23 1.88 23.31
N HIS A 130 -6.78 1.10 22.36
CA HIS A 130 -8.17 0.55 22.41
C HIS A 130 -9.26 1.61 22.58
N GLY A 131 -9.09 2.80 21.96
CA GLY A 131 -10.11 3.86 21.97
C GLY A 131 -10.39 4.46 23.36
N THR A 132 -9.54 4.22 24.34
CA THR A 132 -9.62 4.88 25.65
C THR A 132 -9.09 6.31 25.53
N ALA A 133 -9.66 7.24 26.31
CA ALA A 133 -9.10 8.56 26.44
C ALA A 133 -7.66 8.44 26.93
N THR A 134 -6.72 9.04 26.21
CA THR A 134 -5.30 8.97 26.51
C THR A 134 -4.70 10.36 26.57
N SER A 135 -3.63 10.52 27.36
CA SER A 135 -2.86 11.76 27.37
C SER A 135 -1.85 11.79 26.21
N VAL A 136 -1.42 12.99 25.85
CA VAL A 136 -0.40 13.19 24.80
C VAL A 136 0.91 12.49 25.17
N GLU A 137 1.27 12.52 26.44
CA GLU A 137 2.48 11.89 26.97
C GLU A 137 2.46 10.38 26.74
N ARG A 138 1.35 9.72 27.08
CA ARG A 138 1.18 8.29 26.89
C ARG A 138 1.17 7.89 25.42
N LEU A 139 0.55 8.71 24.56
CA LEU A 139 0.60 8.50 23.11
C LEU A 139 2.02 8.64 22.58
N ALA A 140 2.77 9.62 23.06
CA ALA A 140 4.17 9.82 22.67
C ALA A 140 5.05 8.63 23.08
N GLU A 141 4.87 8.09 24.29
CA GLU A 141 5.59 6.90 24.77
C GLU A 141 5.29 5.68 23.89
N GLU A 142 4.02 5.42 23.56
CA GLU A 142 3.65 4.31 22.69
C GLU A 142 4.20 4.48 21.28
N THR A 143 4.11 5.68 20.72
CA THR A 143 4.68 5.98 19.41
C THR A 143 6.20 5.77 19.40
N THR A 144 6.90 6.20 20.45
CA THR A 144 8.35 6.00 20.58
C THR A 144 8.71 4.52 20.62
N ARG A 145 7.98 3.70 21.39
CA ARG A 145 8.18 2.24 21.39
C ARG A 145 8.00 1.62 20.01
N MET A 146 7.00 2.07 19.25
CA MET A 146 6.78 1.58 17.88
C MET A 146 7.89 2.00 16.92
N VAL A 147 8.44 3.20 17.06
CA VAL A 147 9.61 3.66 16.30
C VAL A 147 10.83 2.79 16.59
N GLU A 148 11.10 2.50 17.87
CA GLU A 148 12.21 1.63 18.27
C GLU A 148 12.05 0.22 17.72
N PHE A 149 10.85 -0.35 17.82
CA PHE A 149 10.54 -1.65 17.24
C PHE A 149 10.73 -1.67 15.72
N ALA A 150 10.23 -0.66 15.00
CA ALA A 150 10.39 -0.56 13.56
C ALA A 150 11.86 -0.44 13.15
N ARG A 151 12.67 0.30 13.92
CA ARG A 151 14.11 0.41 13.68
C ARG A 151 14.84 -0.91 13.92
N ALA A 152 14.46 -1.64 14.96
CA ALA A 152 15.04 -2.96 15.24
C ALA A 152 14.64 -4.02 14.19
N GLY A 153 13.42 -3.96 13.64
CA GLY A 153 12.93 -4.89 12.63
C GLY A 153 13.46 -4.65 11.22
N VAL A 154 13.95 -3.45 10.93
CA VAL A 154 14.57 -3.12 9.61
C VAL A 154 16.02 -3.64 9.51
N CYS A 155 16.58 -4.20 10.58
CA CYS A 155 17.89 -4.84 10.59
C CYS A 155 17.85 -6.36 10.27
N LEU A 156 16.76 -6.87 9.69
CA LEU A 156 16.64 -8.26 9.24
C LEU A 156 16.73 -8.37 7.73
#